data_f9dff3eaf1181cf9ea5d2ed46e40cef1
#
_entry.id   f9dff3eaf1181cf9ea5d2ed46e40cef1
#
_cell.length_a   1.000
_cell.length_b   1.000
_cell.length_c   1.000
_cell.angle_alpha   90.00
_cell.angle_beta   90.00
_cell.angle_gamma   90.00
#
_symmetry.space_group_name_H-M   'P 1'
#
loop_
_entity.id
_entity.type
_entity.pdbx_description
1 polymer ?
#
loop_
_entity_poly.entity_id
_entity_poly.type
_entity_poly.pdbx_seq_one_letter_code
_entity_poly.pdbx_strand_id
1 'polypeptide(L)'
;MRSLIIFFIPLILFAYPLFADSHKRKILYGWETSNGVQLRKFGEKNVHPLYEGDAENGQPNGLGIMTYPDGRKYLGQWKDGKKHGNGTFTYPNGVKFVGEWKDSKMWNVIKYNAEGKFVGEILDGKVWNGIVYDNNGNFLGRWFNGKLQK
;
A
#
# COMPACT_ATOMS: atom_id res chain seq x y z
N MET A 1 24.69 4.07 -27.71
CA MET A 1 24.89 3.71 -26.29
C MET A 1 23.78 4.36 -25.49
N ARG A 2 22.73 3.60 -25.13
CA ARG A 2 21.65 4.11 -24.27
C ARG A 2 22.03 3.83 -22.84
N SER A 3 22.27 4.87 -22.07
CA SER A 3 22.56 4.82 -20.65
C SER A 3 21.43 4.12 -19.92
N LEU A 4 21.74 2.98 -19.30
CA LEU A 4 20.84 2.30 -18.37
C LEU A 4 20.77 3.18 -17.12
N ILE A 5 19.73 4.00 -17.03
CA ILE A 5 19.45 4.73 -15.79
C ILE A 5 18.90 3.69 -14.82
N ILE A 6 19.80 3.11 -14.04
CA ILE A 6 19.42 2.31 -12.87
C ILE A 6 18.90 3.32 -11.85
N PHE A 7 17.58 3.45 -11.78
CA PHE A 7 16.98 4.09 -10.63
C PHE A 7 17.28 3.22 -9.41
N PHE A 8 18.35 3.59 -8.70
CA PHE A 8 18.47 3.21 -7.31
C PHE A 8 17.28 3.85 -6.59
N ILE A 9 16.18 3.11 -6.46
CA ILE A 9 15.23 3.40 -5.40
C ILE A 9 15.99 3.04 -4.14
N PRO A 10 16.43 4.00 -3.32
CA PRO A 10 17.02 3.65 -2.04
C PRO A 10 15.96 2.83 -1.33
N LEU A 11 16.34 1.66 -0.87
CA LEU A 11 15.63 0.94 0.17
C LEU A 11 15.65 1.90 1.37
N ILE A 12 14.74 2.86 1.35
CA ILE A 12 14.51 3.72 2.49
C ILE A 12 13.91 2.77 3.52
N LEU A 13 14.81 2.12 4.26
CA LEU A 13 14.55 1.78 5.63
C LEU A 13 14.15 3.12 6.25
N PHE A 14 12.84 3.42 6.22
CA PHE A 14 12.29 4.38 7.12
C PHE A 14 12.58 3.86 8.53
N ALA A 15 13.79 4.16 9.01
CA ALA A 15 13.97 4.32 10.43
C ALA A 15 13.01 5.45 10.79
N TYR A 16 11.74 5.07 11.05
CA TYR A 16 10.83 5.98 11.70
C TYR A 16 11.55 6.43 12.95
N PRO A 17 11.83 7.74 13.12
CA PRO A 17 12.21 8.18 14.43
C PRO A 17 11.14 7.60 15.35
N LEU A 18 11.57 6.81 16.33
CA LEU A 18 10.74 6.50 17.48
C LEU A 18 10.22 7.86 17.95
N PHE A 19 9.00 8.19 17.59
CA PHE A 19 8.31 9.32 18.16
C PHE A 19 8.15 9.00 19.64
N ALA A 20 9.19 9.37 20.39
CA ALA A 20 9.14 9.46 21.84
C ALA A 20 8.31 10.70 22.20
N ASP A 21 7.05 10.69 21.81
CA ASP A 21 6.07 11.58 22.40
C ASP A 21 4.91 10.72 22.90
N SER A 22 4.70 10.81 24.21
CA SER A 22 3.82 10.00 25.03
C SER A 22 2.33 10.31 24.82
N HIS A 23 1.93 10.68 23.61
CA HIS A 23 0.53 10.66 23.24
C HIS A 23 0.12 9.19 23.10
N LYS A 24 -0.65 8.69 24.07
CA LYS A 24 -1.33 7.39 23.98
C LYS A 24 -1.89 7.25 22.58
N ARG A 25 -1.27 6.41 21.77
CA ARG A 25 -1.74 6.12 20.41
C ARG A 25 -3.17 5.64 20.53
N LYS A 26 -4.10 6.46 20.12
CA LYS A 26 -5.52 6.10 20.14
C LYS A 26 -5.75 5.16 18.98
N ILE A 27 -6.06 3.91 19.28
CA ILE A 27 -6.56 2.98 18.29
C ILE A 27 -7.96 3.47 17.93
N LEU A 28 -8.16 3.73 16.64
CA LEU A 28 -9.45 4.13 16.08
C LEU A 28 -9.92 3.07 15.10
N TYR A 29 -11.22 2.99 14.92
CA TYR A 29 -11.83 2.07 13.96
C TYR A 29 -12.12 2.81 12.65
N GLY A 30 -11.73 2.21 11.51
CA GLY A 30 -11.98 2.75 10.19
C GLY A 30 -13.34 2.32 9.66
N TRP A 31 -14.10 3.28 9.14
CA TRP A 31 -15.35 3.04 8.44
C TRP A 31 -15.16 3.51 7.00
N GLU A 32 -15.16 2.59 6.05
CA GLU A 32 -15.02 2.92 4.65
C GLU A 32 -16.28 3.61 4.13
N THR A 33 -16.10 4.74 3.46
CA THR A 33 -17.17 5.53 2.86
C THR A 33 -16.78 5.91 1.42
N SER A 34 -17.73 6.43 0.64
CA SER A 34 -17.45 6.95 -0.71
C SER A 34 -16.39 8.07 -0.73
N ASN A 35 -16.25 8.79 0.38
CA ASN A 35 -15.33 9.93 0.50
C ASN A 35 -14.00 9.57 1.19
N GLY A 36 -13.73 8.28 1.43
CA GLY A 36 -12.57 7.78 2.14
C GLY A 36 -12.92 7.22 3.51
N VAL A 37 -11.90 6.90 4.30
CA VAL A 37 -12.06 6.29 5.63
C VAL A 37 -12.43 7.36 6.64
N GLN A 38 -13.51 7.12 7.39
CA GLN A 38 -13.89 7.87 8.60
C GLN A 38 -13.45 7.11 9.83
N LEU A 39 -12.89 7.80 10.84
CA LEU A 39 -12.40 7.20 12.07
C LEU A 39 -13.39 7.39 13.21
N ARG A 40 -13.62 6.33 13.98
CA ARG A 40 -14.48 6.34 15.18
C ARG A 40 -13.77 5.70 16.36
N LYS A 41 -14.15 6.11 17.57
CA LYS A 41 -13.63 5.56 18.84
C LYS A 41 -14.22 4.19 19.20
N PHE A 42 -15.24 3.75 18.47
CA PHE A 42 -15.94 2.48 18.69
C PHE A 42 -16.03 1.69 17.39
N GLY A 43 -16.03 0.39 17.51
CA GLY A 43 -16.12 -0.55 16.41
C GLY A 43 -15.81 -1.97 16.90
N GLU A 44 -15.91 -2.92 16.02
CA GLU A 44 -15.61 -4.33 16.28
C GLU A 44 -14.34 -4.74 15.53
N LYS A 45 -13.33 -5.21 16.25
CA LYS A 45 -12.02 -5.57 15.71
C LYS A 45 -12.07 -6.56 14.55
N ASN A 46 -13.04 -7.49 14.57
CA ASN A 46 -13.19 -8.50 13.52
C ASN A 46 -14.04 -8.02 12.33
N VAL A 47 -14.58 -6.81 12.41
CA VAL A 47 -15.48 -6.23 11.38
C VAL A 47 -14.88 -4.98 10.79
N HIS A 48 -14.27 -4.15 11.63
CA HIS A 48 -13.77 -2.83 11.23
C HIS A 48 -12.25 -2.80 11.24
N PRO A 49 -11.61 -2.18 10.25
CA PRO A 49 -10.17 -1.91 10.28
C PRO A 49 -9.75 -1.12 11.52
N LEU A 50 -8.58 -1.42 12.04
CA LEU A 50 -7.93 -0.65 13.10
C LEU A 50 -6.95 0.33 12.49
N TYR A 51 -7.01 1.58 12.93
CA TYR A 51 -6.11 2.65 12.50
C TYR A 51 -5.26 3.18 13.66
N GLU A 52 -3.97 3.33 13.41
CA GLU A 52 -3.00 3.98 14.28
C GLU A 52 -2.20 4.99 13.45
N GLY A 53 -2.30 6.27 13.76
CA GLY A 53 -1.56 7.30 13.04
C GLY A 53 -2.17 8.69 13.16
N ASP A 54 -1.70 9.56 12.27
CA ASP A 54 -2.15 10.94 12.19
C ASP A 54 -3.58 11.02 11.65
N ALA A 55 -4.38 11.87 12.24
CA ALA A 55 -5.77 12.04 11.85
C ALA A 55 -6.19 13.51 11.96
N GLU A 56 -6.96 13.95 11.01
CA GLU A 56 -7.55 15.29 10.97
C GLU A 56 -9.02 15.18 10.58
N ASN A 57 -9.88 15.98 11.23
CA ASN A 57 -11.33 16.00 10.98
C ASN A 57 -11.99 14.60 10.99
N GLY A 58 -11.49 13.68 11.83
CA GLY A 58 -12.01 12.32 11.94
C GLY A 58 -11.63 11.41 10.77
N GLN A 59 -10.62 11.75 10.00
CA GLN A 59 -10.10 10.96 8.88
C GLN A 59 -8.59 10.74 9.01
N PRO A 60 -8.04 9.62 8.51
CA PRO A 60 -6.60 9.48 8.32
C PRO A 60 -6.04 10.64 7.51
N ASN A 61 -5.02 11.32 8.04
CA ASN A 61 -4.34 12.41 7.36
C ASN A 61 -2.90 12.53 7.91
N GLY A 62 -1.89 12.31 7.08
CA GLY A 62 -0.49 12.18 7.50
C GLY A 62 -0.01 10.73 7.46
N LEU A 63 0.83 10.31 8.40
CA LEU A 63 1.36 8.95 8.47
C LEU A 63 0.48 8.04 9.34
N GLY A 64 0.25 6.82 8.87
CA GLY A 64 -0.56 5.87 9.64
C GLY A 64 -0.52 4.43 9.15
N ILE A 65 -0.97 3.55 10.04
CA ILE A 65 -1.11 2.12 9.80
C ILE A 65 -2.60 1.78 9.87
N MET A 66 -3.11 1.15 8.81
CA MET A 66 -4.43 0.53 8.82
C MET A 66 -4.26 -0.99 8.81
N THR A 67 -4.83 -1.68 9.80
CA THR A 67 -4.88 -3.14 9.86
C THR A 67 -6.32 -3.58 9.62
N TYR A 68 -6.53 -4.35 8.56
CA TYR A 68 -7.84 -4.88 8.17
C TYR A 68 -8.17 -6.18 8.92
N PRO A 69 -9.46 -6.50 9.12
CA PRO A 69 -9.88 -7.74 9.80
C PRO A 69 -9.36 -9.02 9.17
N ASP A 70 -9.16 -9.03 7.85
CA ASP A 70 -8.60 -10.15 7.10
C ASP A 70 -7.07 -10.27 7.16
N GLY A 71 -6.42 -9.43 7.98
CA GLY A 71 -4.97 -9.40 8.19
C GLY A 71 -4.17 -8.59 7.18
N ARG A 72 -4.79 -8.01 6.16
CA ARG A 72 -4.12 -7.03 5.29
C ARG A 72 -3.70 -5.81 6.10
N LYS A 73 -2.62 -5.14 5.68
CA LYS A 73 -2.11 -3.93 6.32
C LYS A 73 -1.69 -2.90 5.28
N TYR A 74 -1.99 -1.65 5.55
CA TYR A 74 -1.39 -0.52 4.85
C TYR A 74 -0.59 0.32 5.83
N LEU A 75 0.66 0.56 5.53
CA LEU A 75 1.55 1.49 6.23
C LEU A 75 1.98 2.55 5.25
N GLY A 76 1.65 3.81 5.50
CA GLY A 76 2.05 4.88 4.58
C GLY A 76 1.34 6.19 4.86
N GLN A 77 1.41 7.04 3.84
CA GLN A 77 0.79 8.36 3.86
C GLN A 77 -0.70 8.27 3.54
N TRP A 78 -1.44 9.16 4.18
CA TRP A 78 -2.88 9.32 4.04
C TRP A 78 -3.20 10.78 3.75
N LYS A 79 -4.24 10.99 2.99
CA LYS A 79 -4.81 12.31 2.73
C LYS A 79 -6.33 12.19 2.66
N ASP A 80 -7.03 12.96 3.49
CA ASP A 80 -8.49 13.03 3.51
C ASP A 80 -9.17 11.64 3.53
N GLY A 81 -8.67 10.73 4.41
CA GLY A 81 -9.17 9.38 4.57
C GLY A 81 -8.76 8.40 3.46
N LYS A 82 -7.90 8.78 2.52
CA LYS A 82 -7.46 7.96 1.40
C LYS A 82 -5.97 7.67 1.47
N LYS A 83 -5.56 6.46 1.05
CA LYS A 83 -4.15 6.14 0.85
C LYS A 83 -3.58 7.09 -0.21
N HIS A 84 -2.47 7.75 0.12
CA HIS A 84 -1.86 8.75 -0.74
C HIS A 84 -0.35 8.75 -0.54
N GLY A 85 0.43 9.30 -1.52
CA GLY A 85 1.88 9.35 -1.42
C GLY A 85 2.52 7.98 -1.22
N ASN A 86 3.64 7.91 -0.52
CA ASN A 86 4.39 6.67 -0.33
C ASN A 86 3.74 5.75 0.70
N GLY A 87 3.68 4.46 0.37
CA GLY A 87 3.13 3.47 1.27
C GLY A 87 3.40 2.02 0.85
N THR A 88 3.19 1.13 1.81
CA THR A 88 3.31 -0.31 1.63
C THR A 88 1.98 -0.98 1.99
N PHE A 89 1.42 -1.72 1.07
CA PHE A 89 0.28 -2.59 1.32
C PHE A 89 0.76 -4.03 1.39
N THR A 90 0.45 -4.72 2.49
CA THR A 90 0.90 -6.10 2.74
C THR A 90 -0.31 -7.01 2.89
N TYR A 91 -0.29 -8.13 2.19
CA TYR A 91 -1.26 -9.21 2.34
C TYR A 91 -0.81 -10.23 3.40
N PRO A 92 -1.74 -11.00 4.00
CA PRO A 92 -1.40 -12.04 4.99
C PRO A 92 -0.43 -13.10 4.46
N ASN A 93 -0.48 -13.39 3.16
CA ASN A 93 0.43 -14.33 2.50
C ASN A 93 1.83 -13.75 2.20
N GLY A 94 2.16 -12.57 2.72
CA GLY A 94 3.47 -11.94 2.57
C GLY A 94 3.69 -11.13 1.29
N VAL A 95 2.76 -11.17 0.34
CA VAL A 95 2.83 -10.33 -0.88
C VAL A 95 2.75 -8.86 -0.49
N LYS A 96 3.62 -8.03 -1.09
CA LYS A 96 3.71 -6.59 -0.81
C LYS A 96 3.60 -5.76 -2.08
N PHE A 97 2.97 -4.61 -1.92
CA PHE A 97 2.91 -3.54 -2.92
C PHE A 97 3.53 -2.29 -2.30
N VAL A 98 4.66 -1.86 -2.84
CA VAL A 98 5.48 -0.77 -2.27
C VAL A 98 5.61 0.35 -3.29
N GLY A 99 5.29 1.56 -2.91
CA GLY A 99 5.44 2.72 -3.79
C GLY A 99 4.41 3.81 -3.55
N GLU A 100 4.05 4.51 -4.62
CA GLU A 100 3.19 5.67 -4.59
C GLU A 100 1.71 5.30 -4.80
N TRP A 101 0.87 5.89 -3.99
CA TRP A 101 -0.58 5.74 -3.98
C TRP A 101 -1.25 7.09 -4.28
N LYS A 102 -2.33 7.07 -5.00
CA LYS A 102 -3.13 8.25 -5.32
C LYS A 102 -4.61 7.94 -5.14
N ASP A 103 -5.26 8.62 -4.20
CA ASP A 103 -6.69 8.46 -3.89
C ASP A 103 -7.10 6.99 -3.69
N SER A 104 -6.35 6.26 -2.88
CA SER A 104 -6.48 4.82 -2.58
C SER A 104 -6.20 3.88 -3.77
N LYS A 105 -5.73 4.38 -4.90
CA LYS A 105 -5.31 3.59 -6.06
C LYS A 105 -3.78 3.45 -6.09
N MET A 106 -3.30 2.31 -6.57
CA MET A 106 -1.88 2.12 -6.88
C MET A 106 -1.50 3.01 -8.06
N TRP A 107 -0.48 3.86 -7.88
CA TRP A 107 -0.03 4.77 -8.94
C TRP A 107 1.31 4.34 -9.53
N ASN A 108 2.38 4.41 -8.76
CA ASN A 108 3.71 3.92 -9.12
C ASN A 108 4.14 2.91 -8.05
N VAL A 109 3.89 1.63 -8.28
CA VAL A 109 3.98 0.60 -7.24
C VAL A 109 4.70 -0.63 -7.77
N ILE A 110 5.63 -1.15 -6.98
CA ILE A 110 6.33 -2.41 -7.22
C ILE A 110 5.66 -3.50 -6.38
N LYS A 111 5.38 -4.63 -7.03
CA LYS A 111 4.87 -5.85 -6.38
C LYS A 111 6.02 -6.80 -6.08
N TYR A 112 6.06 -7.28 -4.84
CA TYR A 112 6.96 -8.31 -4.37
C TYR A 112 6.16 -9.54 -3.91
N ASN A 113 6.72 -10.74 -4.11
CA ASN A 113 6.17 -11.95 -3.51
C ASN A 113 6.55 -12.07 -2.02
N ALA A 114 6.14 -13.17 -1.37
CA ALA A 114 6.40 -13.42 0.05
C ALA A 114 7.90 -13.47 0.39
N GLU A 115 8.71 -13.96 -0.54
CA GLU A 115 10.18 -14.06 -0.42
C GLU A 115 10.90 -12.72 -0.71
N GLY A 116 10.14 -11.66 -1.00
CA GLY A 116 10.70 -10.33 -1.32
C GLY A 116 11.26 -10.21 -2.74
N LYS A 117 10.95 -11.14 -3.64
CA LYS A 117 11.37 -11.06 -5.03
C LYS A 117 10.40 -10.20 -5.84
N PHE A 118 10.94 -9.46 -6.79
CA PHE A 118 10.17 -8.67 -7.76
C PHE A 118 9.22 -9.56 -8.56
N VAL A 119 7.98 -9.14 -8.69
CA VAL A 119 6.94 -9.84 -9.48
C VAL A 119 6.41 -8.97 -10.62
N GLY A 120 6.35 -7.66 -10.40
CA GLY A 120 5.84 -6.74 -11.40
C GLY A 120 5.72 -5.31 -10.86
N GLU A 121 5.33 -4.41 -11.75
CA GLU A 121 5.16 -3.00 -11.40
C GLU A 121 3.92 -2.39 -12.08
N ILE A 122 3.40 -1.38 -11.43
CA ILE A 122 2.37 -0.48 -11.92
C ILE A 122 3.03 0.89 -12.09
N LEU A 123 2.84 1.52 -13.22
CA LEU A 123 3.32 2.86 -13.52
C LEU A 123 2.16 3.70 -14.05
N ASP A 124 1.98 4.90 -13.50
CA ASP A 124 0.85 5.79 -13.80
C ASP A 124 -0.52 5.07 -13.72
N GLY A 125 -0.67 4.19 -12.72
CA GLY A 125 -1.88 3.41 -12.47
C GLY A 125 -2.14 2.26 -13.45
N LYS A 126 -1.20 1.94 -14.33
CA LYS A 126 -1.30 0.85 -15.33
C LYS A 126 -0.24 -0.21 -15.09
N VAL A 127 -0.55 -1.46 -15.38
CA VAL A 127 0.45 -2.53 -15.36
C VAL A 127 1.52 -2.23 -16.40
N TRP A 128 2.76 -2.10 -15.95
CA TRP A 128 3.90 -1.77 -16.81
C TRP A 128 4.76 -2.99 -17.10
N ASN A 129 5.20 -3.68 -16.04
CA ASN A 129 5.90 -4.95 -16.15
C ASN A 129 5.28 -5.98 -15.21
N GLY A 130 5.36 -7.25 -15.58
CA GLY A 130 4.87 -8.34 -14.73
C GLY A 130 4.53 -9.59 -15.52
N ILE A 131 4.38 -10.70 -14.79
CA ILE A 131 4.00 -12.00 -15.35
C ILE A 131 2.53 -12.25 -15.01
N VAL A 132 1.77 -12.73 -16.00
CA VAL A 132 0.35 -13.04 -15.86
C VAL A 132 0.15 -14.56 -15.93
N TYR A 133 -0.54 -15.07 -14.94
CA TYR A 133 -0.97 -16.48 -14.86
C TYR A 133 -2.49 -16.54 -14.83
N ASP A 134 -3.06 -17.64 -15.30
CA ASP A 134 -4.48 -17.95 -15.07
C ASP A 134 -4.73 -18.43 -13.62
N ASN A 135 -5.99 -18.71 -13.29
CA ASN A 135 -6.38 -19.19 -11.96
C ASN A 135 -5.82 -20.58 -11.60
N ASN A 136 -5.33 -21.33 -12.61
CA ASN A 136 -4.74 -22.66 -12.45
C ASN A 136 -3.20 -22.58 -12.37
N GLY A 137 -2.62 -21.36 -12.45
CA GLY A 137 -1.18 -21.14 -12.41
C GLY A 137 -0.47 -21.32 -13.76
N ASN A 138 -1.20 -21.42 -14.87
CA ASN A 138 -0.60 -21.51 -16.20
C ASN A 138 -0.17 -20.12 -16.68
N PHE A 139 0.99 -20.05 -17.33
CA PHE A 139 1.50 -18.82 -17.90
C PHE A 139 0.59 -18.33 -19.04
N LEU A 140 0.09 -17.10 -18.93
CA LEU A 140 -0.74 -16.45 -19.95
C LEU A 140 0.02 -15.42 -20.78
N GLY A 141 1.08 -14.86 -20.24
CA GLY A 141 1.84 -13.81 -20.88
C GLY A 141 2.64 -12.95 -19.92
N ARG A 142 3.31 -11.97 -20.49
CA ARG A 142 4.12 -11.01 -19.73
C ARG A 142 3.79 -9.59 -20.18
N TRP A 143 3.57 -8.72 -19.21
CA TRP A 143 3.59 -7.29 -19.46
C TRP A 143 5.04 -6.83 -19.56
N PHE A 144 5.36 -6.10 -20.61
CA PHE A 144 6.66 -5.48 -20.82
C PHE A 144 6.47 -4.10 -21.44
N ASN A 145 6.95 -3.06 -20.74
CA ASN A 145 6.78 -1.65 -21.12
C ASN A 145 5.32 -1.32 -21.46
N GLY A 146 4.38 -1.75 -20.59
CA GLY A 146 2.96 -1.47 -20.74
C GLY A 146 2.24 -2.21 -21.88
N LYS A 147 2.88 -3.23 -22.47
CA LYS A 147 2.29 -4.06 -23.54
C LYS A 147 2.26 -5.53 -23.13
N LEU A 148 1.12 -6.18 -23.35
CA LEU A 148 0.99 -7.62 -23.12
C LEU A 148 1.64 -8.38 -24.26
N GLN A 149 2.61 -9.22 -23.94
CA GLN A 149 3.26 -10.18 -24.83
C GLN A 149 2.77 -11.58 -24.45
N LYS A 150 2.20 -12.29 -25.40
CA LYS A 150 1.76 -13.68 -25.25
C LYS A 150 2.83 -14.63 -25.70
#